data_5621fdd47c7908988b9644d0a085cbcb
#
_entry.id   5621fdd47c7908988b9644d0a085cbcb
#
_cell.length_a   1.000
_cell.length_b   1.000
_cell.length_c   1.000
_cell.angle_alpha   90.00
_cell.angle_beta   90.00
_cell.angle_gamma   90.00
#
_symmetry.space_group_name_H-M   'P 1'
#
loop_
_entity.id
_entity.type
_entity.pdbx_description
1 polymer ?
#
loop_
_entity_poly.entity_id
_entity_poly.type
_entity_poly.pdbx_seq_one_letter_code
_entity_poly.pdbx_strand_id
1 'polypeptide(L)'
;MREPKPDHEQRGIQSIEVGGQLLHALAHQGRPMALKDLAAAAGMAAAKAHAYLVSLGKIGLVEQDRSNGRYGLGPLALQLGLMSLQQADPVRLATPVMEDLAQATGHTVAMAVWGTHGPTIVRLAESPAAIHVNMRHGTVFSISGTASGQLFAAHLAESLVRPLYEAERRAAAGQASQAGSAAAKLPSWAEFAKTTLLEVRAQGLGRSEGTVVAGVSALSAPVFDQRGQPVLALTVIGPSAALDSRWSGALAQQLRSAAAALSARLGFRPGDLPD
;
A
#
# COMPACT_ATOMS: atom_id res chain seq x y z
N MET A 1 1.77 42.59 2.73
CA MET A 1 1.93 41.29 3.42
C MET A 1 0.61 41.02 4.15
N ARG A 2 -0.25 40.13 3.62
CA ARG A 2 -1.51 39.72 4.28
C ARG A 2 -1.18 38.52 5.17
N GLU A 3 -1.44 38.64 6.46
CA GLU A 3 -1.36 37.51 7.39
C GLU A 3 -2.32 36.38 6.97
N PRO A 4 -1.91 35.11 7.05
CA PRO A 4 -2.82 34.01 6.79
C PRO A 4 -3.91 34.00 7.88
N LYS A 5 -5.19 33.97 7.44
CA LYS A 5 -6.32 33.78 8.35
C LYS A 5 -6.20 32.42 9.04
N PRO A 6 -6.47 32.35 10.37
CA PRO A 6 -6.47 31.06 11.05
C PRO A 6 -7.52 30.12 10.43
N ASP A 7 -7.10 28.88 10.21
CA ASP A 7 -7.94 27.77 9.75
C ASP A 7 -9.15 27.64 10.69
N HIS A 8 -10.34 27.98 10.22
CA HIS A 8 -11.58 27.72 10.95
C HIS A 8 -11.78 26.20 10.94
N GLU A 9 -11.44 25.51 12.05
CA GLU A 9 -11.89 24.13 12.29
C GLU A 9 -13.40 24.06 12.03
N GLN A 10 -13.77 23.38 10.95
CA GLN A 10 -15.17 23.17 10.61
C GLN A 10 -15.81 22.33 11.71
N ARG A 11 -16.81 22.90 12.39
CA ARG A 11 -17.55 22.18 13.46
C ARG A 11 -18.37 21.07 12.83
N GLY A 12 -18.04 19.83 13.18
CA GLY A 12 -18.83 18.64 12.84
C GLY A 12 -20.15 18.56 13.62
N ILE A 13 -21.03 17.64 13.23
CA ILE A 13 -22.26 17.33 13.96
C ILE A 13 -21.97 16.17 14.92
N GLN A 14 -21.85 16.46 16.20
CA GLN A 14 -21.46 15.52 17.26
C GLN A 14 -22.31 14.23 17.27
N SER A 15 -23.60 14.28 16.95
CA SER A 15 -24.45 13.10 16.89
C SER A 15 -24.04 12.15 15.77
N ILE A 16 -23.57 12.65 14.64
CA ILE A 16 -23.06 11.82 13.53
C ILE A 16 -21.74 11.16 13.93
N GLU A 17 -20.83 11.92 14.54
CA GLU A 17 -19.54 11.41 15.01
C GLU A 17 -19.71 10.31 16.06
N VAL A 18 -20.60 10.52 17.03
CA VAL A 18 -20.92 9.52 18.07
C VAL A 18 -21.57 8.29 17.46
N GLY A 19 -22.53 8.44 16.54
CA GLY A 19 -23.16 7.32 15.83
C GLY A 19 -22.15 6.56 14.96
N GLY A 20 -21.20 7.27 14.35
CA GLY A 20 -20.12 6.70 13.57
C GLY A 20 -19.21 5.75 14.35
N GLN A 21 -19.02 5.96 15.66
CA GLN A 21 -18.23 5.05 16.52
C GLN A 21 -18.80 3.63 16.55
N LEU A 22 -20.13 3.47 16.47
CA LEU A 22 -20.77 2.15 16.38
C LEU A 22 -20.50 1.46 15.05
N LEU A 23 -20.53 2.20 13.95
CA LEU A 23 -20.16 1.68 12.63
C LEU A 23 -18.68 1.27 12.58
N HIS A 24 -17.80 2.07 13.15
CA HIS A 24 -16.38 1.75 13.30
C HIS A 24 -16.18 0.47 14.11
N ALA A 25 -16.87 0.30 15.24
CA ALA A 25 -16.78 -0.90 16.07
C ALA A 25 -17.23 -2.15 15.32
N LEU A 26 -18.38 -2.09 14.60
CA LEU A 26 -18.89 -3.20 13.77
C LEU A 26 -17.90 -3.54 12.63
N ALA A 27 -17.42 -2.52 11.95
CA ALA A 27 -16.46 -2.70 10.85
C ALA A 27 -15.14 -3.29 11.34
N HIS A 28 -14.62 -2.86 12.50
CA HIS A 28 -13.38 -3.38 13.08
C HIS A 28 -13.52 -4.83 13.56
N GLN A 29 -14.67 -5.18 14.18
CA GLN A 29 -14.91 -6.53 14.67
C GLN A 29 -15.17 -7.54 13.54
N GLY A 30 -15.68 -7.10 12.38
CA GLY A 30 -15.94 -7.93 11.20
C GLY A 30 -17.07 -8.96 11.38
N ARG A 31 -17.86 -8.89 12.47
CA ARG A 31 -18.96 -9.81 12.77
C ARG A 31 -20.07 -9.13 13.57
N PRO A 32 -21.31 -9.66 13.55
CA PRO A 32 -22.40 -9.12 14.36
C PRO A 32 -22.12 -9.19 15.86
N MET A 33 -22.50 -8.13 16.59
CA MET A 33 -22.23 -7.94 18.02
C MET A 33 -23.51 -7.79 18.84
N ALA A 34 -23.50 -8.27 20.09
CA ALA A 34 -24.55 -7.97 21.04
C ALA A 34 -24.50 -6.47 21.44
N LEU A 35 -25.64 -5.87 21.80
CA LEU A 35 -25.73 -4.45 22.19
C LEU A 35 -24.69 -4.04 23.22
N LYS A 36 -24.53 -4.85 24.28
CA LYS A 36 -23.59 -4.57 25.37
C LYS A 36 -22.15 -4.49 24.88
N ASP A 37 -21.74 -5.46 24.05
CA ASP A 37 -20.38 -5.56 23.55
C ASP A 37 -20.08 -4.44 22.55
N LEU A 38 -21.05 -4.13 21.67
CA LEU A 38 -20.95 -3.06 20.69
C LEU A 38 -20.87 -1.68 21.36
N ALA A 39 -21.67 -1.44 22.40
CA ALA A 39 -21.64 -0.21 23.17
C ALA A 39 -20.29 -0.04 23.89
N ALA A 40 -19.76 -1.10 24.50
CA ALA A 40 -18.45 -1.10 25.13
C ALA A 40 -17.34 -0.83 24.13
N ALA A 41 -17.34 -1.49 22.96
CA ALA A 41 -16.37 -1.29 21.89
C ALA A 41 -16.41 0.15 21.31
N ALA A 42 -17.59 0.77 21.30
CA ALA A 42 -17.79 2.16 20.86
C ALA A 42 -17.59 3.20 21.99
N GLY A 43 -17.19 2.77 23.20
CA GLY A 43 -16.92 3.67 24.31
C GLY A 43 -18.17 4.41 24.84
N MET A 44 -19.36 3.80 24.79
CA MET A 44 -20.60 4.46 25.23
C MET A 44 -21.51 3.54 26.05
N ALA A 45 -22.48 4.15 26.79
CA ALA A 45 -23.49 3.41 27.53
C ALA A 45 -24.47 2.70 26.58
N ALA A 46 -24.95 1.48 26.95
CA ALA A 46 -25.82 0.67 26.12
C ALA A 46 -27.14 1.39 25.75
N ALA A 47 -27.73 2.15 26.66
CA ALA A 47 -28.93 2.93 26.38
C ALA A 47 -28.72 3.99 25.30
N LYS A 48 -27.56 4.67 25.33
CA LYS A 48 -27.14 5.64 24.30
C LYS A 48 -26.87 4.93 22.96
N ALA A 49 -26.15 3.82 22.98
CA ALA A 49 -25.87 3.02 21.77
C ALA A 49 -27.18 2.56 21.11
N HIS A 50 -28.17 2.09 21.89
CA HIS A 50 -29.46 1.64 21.37
C HIS A 50 -30.19 2.73 20.58
N ALA A 51 -30.23 3.96 21.09
CA ALA A 51 -30.90 5.08 20.40
C ALA A 51 -30.23 5.37 19.01
N TYR A 52 -28.90 5.31 18.92
CA TYR A 52 -28.20 5.47 17.65
C TYR A 52 -28.44 4.26 16.73
N LEU A 53 -28.42 3.03 17.26
CA LEU A 53 -28.65 1.83 16.46
C LEU A 53 -30.04 1.79 15.86
N VAL A 54 -31.07 2.28 16.58
CA VAL A 54 -32.40 2.48 16.03
C VAL A 54 -32.40 3.44 14.84
N SER A 55 -31.69 4.56 14.95
CA SER A 55 -31.55 5.54 13.86
C SER A 55 -30.79 5.00 12.67
N LEU A 56 -29.64 4.34 12.90
CA LEU A 56 -28.83 3.69 11.88
C LEU A 56 -29.59 2.53 11.21
N GLY A 57 -30.42 1.82 11.95
CA GLY A 57 -31.32 0.77 11.42
C GLY A 57 -32.38 1.33 10.47
N LYS A 58 -33.00 2.46 10.84
CA LYS A 58 -34.02 3.13 9.99
C LYS A 58 -33.47 3.52 8.61
N ILE A 59 -32.19 3.90 8.52
CA ILE A 59 -31.53 4.25 7.25
C ILE A 59 -30.83 3.06 6.61
N GLY A 60 -30.88 1.87 7.20
CA GLY A 60 -30.31 0.64 6.64
C GLY A 60 -28.79 0.48 6.75
N LEU A 61 -28.11 1.34 7.52
CA LEU A 61 -26.65 1.19 7.78
C LEU A 61 -26.35 0.07 8.76
N VAL A 62 -27.28 -0.23 9.68
CA VAL A 62 -27.19 -1.32 10.65
C VAL A 62 -28.45 -2.16 10.55
N GLU A 63 -28.35 -3.46 10.79
CA GLU A 63 -29.47 -4.35 10.96
C GLU A 63 -29.35 -5.15 12.25
N GLN A 64 -30.49 -5.53 12.83
CA GLN A 64 -30.51 -6.42 13.97
C GLN A 64 -31.05 -7.78 13.54
N ASP A 65 -30.27 -8.83 13.74
CA ASP A 65 -30.72 -10.20 13.52
C ASP A 65 -31.80 -10.58 14.53
N ARG A 66 -33.00 -10.87 14.01
CA ARG A 66 -34.15 -11.21 14.82
C ARG A 66 -34.02 -12.54 15.57
N SER A 67 -33.15 -13.42 15.12
CA SER A 67 -32.98 -14.75 15.71
C SER A 67 -32.10 -14.72 16.97
N ASN A 68 -31.12 -13.82 17.06
CA ASN A 68 -30.15 -13.76 18.14
C ASN A 68 -29.97 -12.37 18.75
N GLY A 69 -30.67 -11.34 18.23
CA GLY A 69 -30.62 -9.97 18.72
C GLY A 69 -29.30 -9.20 18.45
N ARG A 70 -28.38 -9.77 17.67
CA ARG A 70 -27.09 -9.13 17.38
C ARG A 70 -27.24 -8.07 16.29
N TYR A 71 -26.42 -7.03 16.37
CA TYR A 71 -26.35 -5.94 15.40
C TYR A 71 -25.20 -6.19 14.43
N GLY A 72 -25.47 -6.03 13.13
CA GLY A 72 -24.52 -6.12 12.03
C GLY A 72 -24.63 -4.94 11.08
N LEU A 73 -23.74 -4.87 10.09
CA LEU A 73 -23.85 -3.90 9.02
C LEU A 73 -25.06 -4.25 8.13
N GLY A 74 -25.89 -3.25 7.83
CA GLY A 74 -27.11 -3.41 7.06
C GLY A 74 -26.91 -3.24 5.54
N PRO A 75 -27.99 -3.38 4.74
CA PRO A 75 -27.93 -3.34 3.28
C PRO A 75 -27.34 -2.07 2.70
N LEU A 76 -27.61 -0.91 3.30
CA LEU A 76 -27.02 0.36 2.84
C LEU A 76 -25.51 0.39 3.03
N ALA A 77 -25.00 -0.18 4.13
CA ALA A 77 -23.55 -0.27 4.36
C ALA A 77 -22.86 -1.12 3.28
N LEU A 78 -23.47 -2.25 2.88
CA LEU A 78 -22.99 -3.08 1.77
C LEU A 78 -22.99 -2.29 0.45
N GLN A 79 -24.09 -1.60 0.14
CA GLN A 79 -24.22 -0.80 -1.08
C GLN A 79 -23.15 0.30 -1.15
N LEU A 80 -22.95 1.03 -0.05
CA LEU A 80 -21.88 2.06 0.03
C LEU A 80 -20.49 1.47 -0.13
N GLY A 81 -20.23 0.31 0.49
CA GLY A 81 -18.96 -0.39 0.35
C GLY A 81 -18.68 -0.81 -1.10
N LEU A 82 -19.67 -1.39 -1.79
CA LEU A 82 -19.54 -1.79 -3.21
C LEU A 82 -19.31 -0.58 -4.11
N MET A 83 -20.03 0.52 -3.91
CA MET A 83 -19.81 1.76 -4.68
C MET A 83 -18.42 2.36 -4.41
N SER A 84 -17.98 2.35 -3.16
CA SER A 84 -16.64 2.83 -2.79
C SER A 84 -15.54 2.01 -3.47
N LEU A 85 -15.68 0.67 -3.51
CA LEU A 85 -14.75 -0.21 -4.21
C LEU A 85 -14.69 0.05 -5.72
N GLN A 86 -15.85 0.28 -6.36
CA GLN A 86 -15.92 0.60 -7.79
C GLN A 86 -15.26 1.95 -8.13
N GLN A 87 -15.33 2.91 -7.21
CA GLN A 87 -14.77 4.25 -7.38
C GLN A 87 -13.30 4.35 -6.95
N ALA A 88 -12.78 3.32 -6.27
CA ALA A 88 -11.41 3.29 -5.80
C ALA A 88 -10.44 3.15 -7.00
N ASP A 89 -9.67 4.18 -7.25
CA ASP A 89 -8.55 4.20 -8.20
C ASP A 89 -7.25 4.39 -7.41
N PRO A 90 -6.48 3.31 -7.18
CA PRO A 90 -5.25 3.36 -6.41
C PRO A 90 -4.23 4.35 -6.99
N VAL A 91 -4.13 4.44 -8.31
CA VAL A 91 -3.18 5.34 -9.00
C VAL A 91 -3.57 6.81 -8.75
N ARG A 92 -4.84 7.14 -8.90
CA ARG A 92 -5.37 8.49 -8.63
C ARG A 92 -5.19 8.88 -7.16
N LEU A 93 -5.45 7.96 -6.23
CA LEU A 93 -5.30 8.21 -4.80
C LEU A 93 -3.84 8.38 -4.38
N ALA A 94 -2.91 7.67 -5.02
CA ALA A 94 -1.49 7.70 -4.69
C ALA A 94 -0.74 8.87 -5.36
N THR A 95 -1.29 9.46 -6.43
CA THR A 95 -0.62 10.55 -7.17
C THR A 95 -0.22 11.73 -6.28
N PRO A 96 -1.11 12.37 -5.48
CA PRO A 96 -0.71 13.48 -4.62
C PRO A 96 0.31 13.05 -3.54
N VAL A 97 0.15 11.87 -2.97
CA VAL A 97 1.08 11.33 -1.95
C VAL A 97 2.49 11.14 -2.54
N MET A 98 2.57 10.70 -3.78
CA MET A 98 3.84 10.54 -4.50
C MET A 98 4.52 11.88 -4.76
N GLU A 99 3.76 12.92 -5.12
CA GLU A 99 4.25 14.28 -5.34
C GLU A 99 4.75 14.89 -4.03
N ASP A 100 4.01 14.74 -2.94
CA ASP A 100 4.40 15.18 -1.61
C ASP A 100 5.70 14.48 -1.14
N LEU A 101 5.82 13.16 -1.37
CA LEU A 101 7.04 12.40 -1.07
C LEU A 101 8.23 12.91 -1.88
N ALA A 102 8.07 13.16 -3.17
CA ALA A 102 9.15 13.67 -4.02
C ALA A 102 9.64 15.03 -3.55
N GLN A 103 8.72 15.92 -3.18
CA GLN A 103 9.02 17.24 -2.64
C GLN A 103 9.72 17.14 -1.26
N ALA A 104 9.18 16.31 -0.36
CA ALA A 104 9.69 16.19 1.01
C ALA A 104 11.07 15.51 1.07
N THR A 105 11.34 14.55 0.19
CA THR A 105 12.58 13.78 0.18
C THR A 105 13.66 14.37 -0.73
N GLY A 106 13.27 15.19 -1.70
CA GLY A 106 14.17 15.69 -2.74
C GLY A 106 14.62 14.60 -3.72
N HIS A 107 13.93 13.44 -3.76
CA HIS A 107 14.22 12.31 -4.63
C HIS A 107 13.09 12.04 -5.62
N THR A 108 13.41 11.42 -6.75
CA THR A 108 12.40 10.94 -7.69
C THR A 108 11.58 9.84 -7.06
N VAL A 109 10.25 9.94 -7.19
CA VAL A 109 9.32 8.88 -6.74
C VAL A 109 8.67 8.26 -7.97
N ALA A 110 8.77 6.94 -8.09
CA ALA A 110 8.09 6.15 -9.10
C ALA A 110 6.91 5.40 -8.48
N MET A 111 5.83 5.31 -9.22
CA MET A 111 4.70 4.42 -8.93
C MET A 111 4.68 3.32 -9.97
N ALA A 112 4.74 2.08 -9.52
CA ALA A 112 4.67 0.91 -10.37
C ALA A 112 3.45 0.04 -10.01
N VAL A 113 2.90 -0.62 -11.02
CA VAL A 113 1.87 -1.65 -10.89
C VAL A 113 2.38 -2.96 -11.47
N TRP A 114 1.77 -4.08 -11.10
CA TRP A 114 2.09 -5.35 -11.73
C TRP A 114 1.37 -5.46 -13.07
N GLY A 115 2.13 -5.44 -14.17
CA GLY A 115 1.63 -5.59 -15.53
C GLY A 115 1.88 -6.99 -16.10
N THR A 116 1.52 -7.20 -17.37
CA THR A 116 1.69 -8.48 -18.07
C THR A 116 3.15 -8.97 -18.13
N HIS A 117 4.09 -8.04 -18.15
CA HIS A 117 5.53 -8.35 -18.24
C HIS A 117 6.29 -8.10 -16.93
N GLY A 118 5.59 -7.87 -15.83
CA GLY A 118 6.18 -7.58 -14.53
C GLY A 118 5.91 -6.15 -14.03
N PRO A 119 6.69 -5.67 -13.06
CA PRO A 119 6.51 -4.35 -12.47
C PRO A 119 6.67 -3.25 -13.50
N THR A 120 5.63 -2.46 -13.72
CA THR A 120 5.56 -1.45 -14.79
C THR A 120 5.33 -0.06 -14.19
N ILE A 121 6.16 0.92 -14.57
CA ILE A 121 6.00 2.32 -14.15
C ILE A 121 4.76 2.91 -14.79
N VAL A 122 3.86 3.44 -13.95
CA VAL A 122 2.65 4.14 -14.40
C VAL A 122 2.69 5.64 -14.12
N ARG A 123 3.50 6.08 -13.16
CA ARG A 123 3.69 7.49 -12.81
C ARG A 123 5.11 7.75 -12.30
N LEU A 124 5.56 8.99 -12.52
CA LEU A 124 6.83 9.52 -12.01
C LEU A 124 6.57 10.91 -11.45
N ALA A 125 7.05 11.18 -10.24
CA ALA A 125 7.21 12.52 -9.69
C ALA A 125 8.72 12.79 -9.63
N GLU A 126 9.17 13.68 -10.50
CA GLU A 126 10.59 13.98 -10.62
C GLU A 126 11.07 14.89 -9.48
N SER A 127 12.27 14.61 -8.99
CA SER A 127 12.92 15.49 -8.03
C SER A 127 13.38 16.79 -8.71
N PRO A 128 13.34 17.92 -8.02
CA PRO A 128 13.98 19.16 -8.48
C PRO A 128 15.51 19.08 -8.47
N ALA A 129 16.11 17.98 -8.01
CA ALA A 129 17.58 17.81 -7.97
C ALA A 129 18.17 17.63 -9.37
N ALA A 130 19.43 18.06 -9.54
CA ALA A 130 20.12 18.08 -10.84
C ALA A 130 20.47 16.68 -11.40
N ILE A 131 20.29 15.60 -10.64
CA ILE A 131 20.60 14.24 -11.08
C ILE A 131 19.29 13.47 -11.25
N HIS A 132 18.91 13.23 -12.50
CA HIS A 132 17.73 12.46 -12.85
C HIS A 132 18.10 11.05 -13.30
N VAL A 133 17.42 10.06 -12.77
CA VAL A 133 17.41 8.71 -13.37
C VAL A 133 16.40 8.75 -14.51
N ASN A 134 16.88 8.62 -15.76
CA ASN A 134 16.01 8.70 -16.94
C ASN A 134 15.10 7.46 -17.02
N MET A 135 13.91 7.58 -16.47
CA MET A 135 12.86 6.56 -16.49
C MET A 135 11.65 7.10 -17.27
N ARG A 136 10.91 6.20 -17.91
CA ARG A 136 9.71 6.55 -18.69
C ARG A 136 8.50 5.76 -18.22
N HIS A 137 7.33 6.35 -18.39
CA HIS A 137 6.07 5.62 -18.25
C HIS A 137 6.07 4.39 -19.17
N GLY A 138 5.57 3.27 -18.68
CA GLY A 138 5.58 1.99 -19.39
C GLY A 138 6.90 1.20 -19.28
N THR A 139 7.93 1.74 -18.62
CA THR A 139 9.15 0.96 -18.34
C THR A 139 8.81 -0.23 -17.44
N VAL A 140 9.20 -1.43 -17.89
CA VAL A 140 9.10 -2.67 -17.10
C VAL A 140 10.38 -2.81 -16.28
N PHE A 141 10.23 -2.99 -15.00
CA PHE A 141 11.35 -3.18 -14.07
C PHE A 141 11.76 -4.65 -13.97
N SER A 142 13.05 -4.88 -13.77
CA SER A 142 13.61 -6.19 -13.41
C SER A 142 13.00 -6.67 -12.07
N ILE A 143 12.61 -7.94 -12.02
CA ILE A 143 12.08 -8.56 -10.80
C ILE A 143 13.17 -8.73 -9.75
N SER A 144 14.34 -9.18 -10.17
CA SER A 144 15.47 -9.45 -9.26
C SER A 144 16.23 -8.20 -8.86
N GLY A 145 16.43 -7.27 -9.82
CA GLY A 145 17.36 -6.15 -9.69
C GLY A 145 16.76 -4.89 -9.07
N THR A 146 15.44 -4.71 -9.12
CA THR A 146 14.81 -3.47 -8.64
C THR A 146 14.07 -3.65 -7.32
N ALA A 147 14.02 -2.57 -6.52
CA ALA A 147 13.27 -2.55 -5.28
C ALA A 147 11.78 -2.88 -5.48
N SER A 148 11.14 -2.32 -6.52
CA SER A 148 9.74 -2.62 -6.88
C SER A 148 9.55 -4.06 -7.32
N GLY A 149 10.50 -4.62 -8.08
CA GLY A 149 10.45 -6.00 -8.55
C GLY A 149 10.49 -6.98 -7.41
N GLN A 150 11.46 -6.84 -6.52
CA GLN A 150 11.59 -7.65 -5.31
C GLN A 150 10.35 -7.53 -4.41
N LEU A 151 9.79 -6.32 -4.30
CA LEU A 151 8.59 -6.06 -3.51
C LEU A 151 7.38 -6.83 -4.03
N PHE A 152 7.06 -6.71 -5.33
CA PHE A 152 5.96 -7.48 -5.93
C PHE A 152 6.20 -8.97 -5.85
N ALA A 153 7.44 -9.43 -6.08
CA ALA A 153 7.80 -10.84 -5.99
C ALA A 153 7.61 -11.40 -4.57
N ALA A 154 7.79 -10.58 -3.55
CA ALA A 154 7.60 -10.97 -2.15
C ALA A 154 6.13 -11.13 -1.75
N HIS A 155 5.20 -10.42 -2.41
CA HIS A 155 3.81 -10.33 -1.99
C HIS A 155 2.80 -10.94 -2.98
N LEU A 156 3.19 -11.17 -4.24
CA LEU A 156 2.34 -11.83 -5.23
C LEU A 156 2.52 -13.35 -5.20
N ALA A 157 1.52 -14.05 -5.73
CA ALA A 157 1.56 -15.51 -5.86
C ALA A 157 2.77 -15.96 -6.72
N GLU A 158 3.49 -16.98 -6.27
CA GLU A 158 4.64 -17.55 -6.99
C GLU A 158 4.31 -17.91 -8.44
N SER A 159 3.11 -18.43 -8.68
CA SER A 159 2.64 -18.79 -10.02
C SER A 159 2.60 -17.64 -11.02
N LEU A 160 2.45 -16.40 -10.54
CA LEU A 160 2.48 -15.18 -11.36
C LEU A 160 3.90 -14.68 -11.59
N VAL A 161 4.74 -14.75 -10.57
CA VAL A 161 6.07 -14.10 -10.57
C VAL A 161 7.16 -15.01 -11.13
N ARG A 162 7.18 -16.28 -10.70
CA ARG A 162 8.24 -17.23 -11.03
C ARG A 162 8.49 -17.40 -12.54
N PRO A 163 7.45 -17.52 -13.42
CA PRO A 163 7.69 -17.64 -14.85
C PRO A 163 8.45 -16.45 -15.45
N LEU A 164 8.12 -15.24 -15.03
CA LEU A 164 8.79 -14.00 -15.47
C LEU A 164 10.22 -13.89 -14.89
N TYR A 165 10.41 -14.25 -13.63
CA TYR A 165 11.74 -14.32 -13.02
C TYR A 165 12.66 -15.31 -13.73
N GLU A 166 12.16 -16.51 -14.05
CA GLU A 166 12.94 -17.52 -14.78
C GLU A 166 13.24 -17.09 -16.23
N ALA A 167 12.37 -16.32 -16.86
CA ALA A 167 12.65 -15.69 -18.14
C ALA A 167 13.77 -14.64 -18.05
N GLU A 168 13.70 -13.76 -17.03
CA GLU A 168 14.75 -12.79 -16.73
C GLU A 168 16.09 -13.48 -16.46
N ARG A 169 16.11 -14.55 -15.66
CA ARG A 169 17.30 -15.31 -15.33
C ARG A 169 17.95 -15.95 -16.58
N ARG A 170 17.13 -16.48 -17.50
CA ARG A 170 17.61 -17.04 -18.78
C ARG A 170 18.20 -15.96 -19.67
N ALA A 171 17.54 -14.79 -19.77
CA ALA A 171 18.03 -13.67 -20.56
C ALA A 171 19.38 -13.15 -20.04
N ALA A 172 19.51 -13.00 -18.72
CA ALA A 172 20.75 -12.58 -18.07
C ALA A 172 21.90 -13.58 -18.35
N ALA A 173 21.62 -14.89 -18.26
CA ALA A 173 22.61 -15.93 -18.58
C ALA A 173 23.07 -15.89 -20.04
N GLY A 174 22.15 -15.62 -20.98
CA GLY A 174 22.47 -15.48 -22.42
C GLY A 174 23.36 -14.26 -22.70
N GLN A 175 23.07 -13.12 -22.08
CA GLN A 175 23.88 -11.90 -22.22
C GLN A 175 25.28 -12.08 -21.63
N ALA A 176 25.40 -12.70 -20.46
CA ALA A 176 26.71 -13.00 -19.85
C ALA A 176 27.57 -13.89 -20.73
N SER A 177 26.98 -14.90 -21.38
CA SER A 177 27.69 -15.81 -22.33
C SER A 177 28.18 -15.08 -23.57
N GLN A 178 27.41 -14.13 -24.12
CA GLN A 178 27.79 -13.36 -25.29
C GLN A 178 28.90 -12.31 -25.01
N ALA A 179 28.85 -11.72 -23.82
CA ALA A 179 29.78 -10.68 -23.41
C ALA A 179 31.17 -11.22 -22.94
N GLY A 180 31.34 -12.55 -22.81
CA GLY A 180 32.53 -13.15 -22.24
C GLY A 180 32.82 -12.72 -20.80
N SER A 181 31.85 -12.14 -20.14
CA SER A 181 31.94 -11.58 -18.79
C SER A 181 31.43 -12.58 -17.76
N ALA A 182 32.13 -12.67 -16.62
CA ALA A 182 31.65 -13.37 -15.44
C ALA A 182 30.49 -12.56 -14.75
N ALA A 183 29.53 -12.06 -15.53
CA ALA A 183 28.35 -11.41 -14.98
C ALA A 183 27.68 -12.37 -13.98
N ALA A 184 27.43 -11.90 -12.78
CA ALA A 184 26.88 -12.71 -11.70
C ALA A 184 25.59 -13.38 -12.17
N LYS A 185 25.56 -14.71 -12.20
CA LYS A 185 24.34 -15.47 -12.50
C LYS A 185 23.28 -15.12 -11.46
N LEU A 186 22.09 -14.75 -11.92
CA LEU A 186 20.96 -14.60 -11.01
C LEU A 186 20.71 -15.92 -10.26
N PRO A 187 20.37 -15.89 -8.96
CA PRO A 187 20.15 -17.07 -8.15
C PRO A 187 18.99 -17.91 -8.69
N SER A 188 18.87 -19.16 -8.24
CA SER A 188 17.66 -19.94 -8.50
C SER A 188 16.45 -19.29 -7.82
N TRP A 189 15.24 -19.59 -8.30
CA TRP A 189 14.02 -19.09 -7.64
C TRP A 189 13.97 -19.46 -6.16
N ALA A 190 14.34 -20.69 -5.81
CA ALA A 190 14.35 -21.15 -4.43
C ALA A 190 15.31 -20.38 -3.53
N GLU A 191 16.48 -20.00 -4.05
CA GLU A 191 17.45 -19.19 -3.35
C GLU A 191 16.99 -17.72 -3.23
N PHE A 192 16.49 -17.14 -4.31
CA PHE A 192 15.90 -15.80 -4.33
C PHE A 192 14.75 -15.68 -3.31
N ALA A 193 13.87 -16.68 -3.26
CA ALA A 193 12.76 -16.72 -2.31
C ALA A 193 13.21 -16.80 -0.84
N LYS A 194 14.25 -17.62 -0.57
CA LYS A 194 14.78 -17.84 0.79
C LYS A 194 15.66 -16.69 1.31
N THR A 195 16.20 -15.88 0.43
CA THR A 195 17.08 -14.76 0.79
C THR A 195 16.35 -13.43 0.60
N THR A 196 16.28 -12.94 -0.63
CA THR A 196 15.77 -11.59 -0.95
C THR A 196 14.29 -11.43 -0.58
N LEU A 197 13.42 -12.38 -0.97
CA LEU A 197 11.99 -12.21 -0.72
C LEU A 197 11.65 -12.36 0.76
N LEU A 198 12.38 -13.20 1.50
CA LEU A 198 12.22 -13.30 2.95
C LEU A 198 12.63 -11.99 3.64
N GLU A 199 13.76 -11.38 3.23
CA GLU A 199 14.20 -10.09 3.74
C GLU A 199 13.18 -8.99 3.45
N VAL A 200 12.68 -8.91 2.20
CA VAL A 200 11.66 -7.94 1.80
C VAL A 200 10.39 -8.05 2.66
N ARG A 201 9.91 -9.27 2.91
CA ARG A 201 8.76 -9.51 3.79
C ARG A 201 9.04 -9.09 5.23
N ALA A 202 10.21 -9.45 5.76
CA ALA A 202 10.60 -9.10 7.13
C ALA A 202 10.74 -7.58 7.33
N GLN A 203 11.25 -6.86 6.32
CA GLN A 203 11.42 -5.42 6.37
C GLN A 203 10.18 -4.63 5.93
N GLY A 204 9.22 -5.27 5.22
CA GLY A 204 8.07 -4.61 4.61
C GLY A 204 8.45 -3.60 3.51
N LEU A 205 9.65 -3.69 2.97
CA LEU A 205 10.20 -2.83 1.93
C LEU A 205 11.05 -3.63 0.96
N GLY A 206 11.05 -3.24 -0.32
CA GLY A 206 12.07 -3.64 -1.29
C GLY A 206 13.24 -2.66 -1.29
N ARG A 207 14.45 -3.13 -1.58
CA ARG A 207 15.67 -2.32 -1.65
C ARG A 207 16.54 -2.73 -2.82
N SER A 208 17.12 -1.73 -3.48
CA SER A 208 18.09 -1.93 -4.54
C SER A 208 19.23 -0.92 -4.38
N GLU A 209 20.49 -1.40 -4.42
CA GLU A 209 21.69 -0.59 -4.23
C GLU A 209 22.65 -0.87 -5.40
N GLY A 210 22.65 0.00 -6.41
CA GLY A 210 23.54 -0.10 -7.56
C GLY A 210 23.34 -1.34 -8.46
N THR A 211 22.27 -2.09 -8.26
CA THR A 211 22.05 -3.40 -8.90
C THR A 211 21.72 -3.28 -10.40
N VAL A 212 20.88 -2.32 -10.77
CA VAL A 212 20.45 -2.09 -12.18
C VAL A 212 21.27 -0.98 -12.82
N VAL A 213 21.48 0.10 -12.08
CA VAL A 213 22.29 1.25 -12.50
C VAL A 213 23.29 1.53 -11.41
N ALA A 214 24.59 1.44 -11.74
CA ALA A 214 25.67 1.74 -10.80
C ALA A 214 25.48 3.16 -10.22
N GLY A 215 25.61 3.29 -8.90
CA GLY A 215 25.47 4.57 -8.20
C GLY A 215 24.00 5.03 -7.98
N VAL A 216 23.01 4.21 -8.30
CA VAL A 216 21.59 4.48 -8.02
C VAL A 216 21.05 3.51 -6.98
N SER A 217 20.42 4.03 -5.95
CA SER A 217 19.71 3.26 -4.92
C SER A 217 18.22 3.54 -4.94
N ALA A 218 17.43 2.59 -4.45
CA ALA A 218 15.99 2.71 -4.35
C ALA A 218 15.44 1.97 -3.13
N LEU A 219 14.37 2.52 -2.55
CA LEU A 219 13.49 1.87 -1.58
C LEU A 219 12.07 1.84 -2.12
N SER A 220 11.36 0.74 -1.94
CA SER A 220 10.00 0.54 -2.42
C SER A 220 9.09 0.02 -1.31
N ALA A 221 7.90 0.61 -1.15
CA ALA A 221 6.87 0.18 -0.21
C ALA A 221 5.61 -0.28 -0.94
N PRO A 222 4.94 -1.35 -0.46
CA PRO A 222 3.71 -1.84 -1.05
C PRO A 222 2.50 -1.03 -0.60
N VAL A 223 1.57 -0.81 -1.50
CA VAL A 223 0.23 -0.34 -1.17
C VAL A 223 -0.74 -1.49 -1.44
N PHE A 224 -1.44 -1.91 -0.39
CA PHE A 224 -2.34 -3.05 -0.41
C PHE A 224 -3.80 -2.61 -0.57
N ASP A 225 -4.59 -3.44 -1.24
CA ASP A 225 -6.05 -3.33 -1.26
C ASP A 225 -6.69 -4.02 -0.04
N GLN A 226 -8.03 -4.00 0.02
CA GLN A 226 -8.84 -4.62 1.07
C GLN A 226 -8.71 -6.15 1.16
N ARG A 227 -8.03 -6.79 0.21
CA ARG A 227 -7.75 -8.25 0.19
C ARG A 227 -6.31 -8.56 0.60
N GLY A 228 -5.52 -7.53 0.99
CA GLY A 228 -4.10 -7.69 1.25
C GLY A 228 -3.25 -7.93 -0.01
N GLN A 229 -3.78 -7.62 -1.21
CA GLN A 229 -3.01 -7.74 -2.44
C GLN A 229 -2.27 -6.45 -2.75
N PRO A 230 -0.99 -6.50 -3.15
CA PRO A 230 -0.24 -5.30 -3.53
C PRO A 230 -0.77 -4.77 -4.87
N VAL A 231 -1.46 -3.63 -4.84
CA VAL A 231 -2.03 -3.00 -6.05
C VAL A 231 -1.07 -2.04 -6.72
N LEU A 232 -0.16 -1.44 -5.95
CA LEU A 232 0.92 -0.62 -6.48
C LEU A 232 2.12 -0.61 -5.52
N ALA A 233 3.28 -0.19 -6.03
CA ALA A 233 4.50 0.05 -5.29
C ALA A 233 4.88 1.53 -5.42
N LEU A 234 5.13 2.20 -4.28
CA LEU A 234 5.78 3.51 -4.24
C LEU A 234 7.28 3.31 -4.06
N THR A 235 8.07 3.88 -4.95
CA THR A 235 9.52 3.68 -4.97
C THR A 235 10.24 5.00 -5.01
N VAL A 236 11.03 5.29 -3.98
CA VAL A 236 11.94 6.44 -3.95
C VAL A 236 13.26 6.03 -4.56
N ILE A 237 13.77 6.82 -5.50
CA ILE A 237 14.96 6.52 -6.32
C ILE A 237 15.87 7.75 -6.33
N GLY A 238 17.16 7.50 -6.14
CA GLY A 238 18.15 8.58 -6.17
C GLY A 238 19.58 8.09 -6.21
N PRO A 239 20.55 9.02 -6.28
CA PRO A 239 21.97 8.68 -6.22
C PRO A 239 22.29 7.98 -4.89
N SER A 240 23.06 6.89 -4.92
CA SER A 240 23.44 6.12 -3.73
C SER A 240 24.18 6.96 -2.67
N ALA A 241 24.87 8.01 -3.09
CA ALA A 241 25.57 8.91 -2.20
C ALA A 241 24.63 9.85 -1.41
N ALA A 242 23.39 10.04 -1.87
CA ALA A 242 22.43 10.98 -1.28
C ALA A 242 21.20 10.26 -0.68
N LEU A 243 20.85 9.09 -1.18
CA LEU A 243 19.68 8.33 -0.74
C LEU A 243 20.05 7.41 0.42
N ASP A 244 19.45 7.64 1.60
CA ASP A 244 19.57 6.75 2.75
C ASP A 244 18.71 5.49 2.54
N SER A 245 19.34 4.40 2.09
CA SER A 245 18.69 3.10 1.82
C SER A 245 18.58 2.19 3.04
N ARG A 246 18.94 2.65 4.26
CA ARG A 246 18.85 1.84 5.48
C ARG A 246 17.41 1.53 5.83
N TRP A 247 17.14 0.27 6.21
CA TRP A 247 15.81 -0.21 6.60
C TRP A 247 15.16 0.60 7.73
N SER A 248 15.96 1.11 8.67
CA SER A 248 15.53 1.93 9.82
C SER A 248 15.72 3.44 9.60
N GLY A 249 16.13 3.86 8.38
CA GLY A 249 16.35 5.26 8.04
C GLY A 249 15.06 6.09 8.01
N ALA A 250 15.19 7.40 8.10
CA ALA A 250 14.05 8.32 8.06
C ALA A 250 13.24 8.19 6.76
N LEU A 251 13.93 8.02 5.62
CA LEU A 251 13.30 7.79 4.33
C LEU A 251 12.44 6.52 4.32
N ALA A 252 12.97 5.41 4.86
CA ALA A 252 12.24 4.16 4.96
C ALA A 252 10.96 4.29 5.82
N GLN A 253 11.03 5.05 6.92
CA GLN A 253 9.88 5.32 7.78
C GLN A 253 8.82 6.18 7.07
N GLN A 254 9.23 7.25 6.40
CA GLN A 254 8.32 8.11 5.62
C GLN A 254 7.61 7.32 4.52
N LEU A 255 8.35 6.49 3.78
CA LEU A 255 7.81 5.68 2.71
C LEU A 255 6.81 4.63 3.22
N ARG A 256 7.13 3.93 4.33
CA ARG A 256 6.19 3.01 4.99
C ARG A 256 4.92 3.72 5.45
N SER A 257 5.05 4.89 6.10
CA SER A 257 3.91 5.65 6.60
C SER A 257 2.99 6.09 5.47
N ALA A 258 3.55 6.58 4.37
CA ALA A 258 2.78 6.98 3.19
C ALA A 258 2.06 5.79 2.53
N ALA A 259 2.74 4.66 2.36
CA ALA A 259 2.15 3.46 1.79
C ALA A 259 1.07 2.85 2.69
N ALA A 260 1.27 2.85 4.02
CA ALA A 260 0.29 2.39 5.00
C ALA A 260 -0.97 3.27 5.00
N ALA A 261 -0.82 4.59 4.94
CA ALA A 261 -1.95 5.51 4.86
C ALA A 261 -2.77 5.31 3.58
N LEU A 262 -2.12 5.07 2.44
CA LEU A 262 -2.79 4.74 1.17
C LEU A 262 -3.50 3.38 1.25
N SER A 263 -2.86 2.36 1.81
CA SER A 263 -3.45 1.03 2.00
C SER A 263 -4.69 1.10 2.87
N ALA A 264 -4.64 1.86 3.98
CA ALA A 264 -5.81 2.08 4.85
C ALA A 264 -6.97 2.78 4.09
N ARG A 265 -6.68 3.74 3.21
CA ARG A 265 -7.69 4.37 2.34
C ARG A 265 -8.29 3.41 1.31
N LEU A 266 -7.56 2.36 0.93
CA LEU A 266 -8.03 1.28 0.05
C LEU A 266 -8.70 0.13 0.83
N GLY A 267 -8.91 0.31 2.14
CA GLY A 267 -9.61 -0.64 2.99
C GLY A 267 -8.74 -1.75 3.59
N PHE A 268 -7.42 -1.69 3.40
CA PHE A 268 -6.48 -2.64 3.99
C PHE A 268 -6.39 -2.48 5.51
N ARG A 269 -6.33 -3.60 6.22
CA ARG A 269 -6.08 -3.67 7.67
C ARG A 269 -4.83 -4.50 7.93
N PRO A 270 -3.94 -4.09 8.86
CA PRO A 270 -2.70 -4.82 9.13
C PRO A 270 -2.84 -6.28 9.56
N GLY A 271 -4.03 -6.75 9.92
CA GLY A 271 -4.31 -8.15 10.23
C GLY A 271 -4.80 -9.00 9.05
N ASP A 272 -4.94 -8.42 7.86
CA ASP A 272 -5.47 -9.10 6.68
C ASP A 272 -4.40 -9.74 5.79
N LEU A 273 -3.10 -9.62 6.15
CA LEU A 273 -2.03 -10.32 5.44
C LEU A 273 -2.14 -11.83 5.74
N PRO A 274 -2.18 -12.68 4.70
CA PRO A 274 -2.08 -14.13 4.92
C PRO A 274 -0.70 -14.46 5.50
N ASP A 275 -0.68 -15.37 6.47
CA ASP A 275 0.53 -15.92 7.10
C ASP A 275 1.51 -16.54 6.09
#